data_6e997dce0a2d9098b64347cc7e9b0a48
#
_entry.id   6e997dce0a2d9098b64347cc7e9b0a48
#
_cell.length_a   1.000
_cell.length_b   1.000
_cell.length_c   1.000
_cell.angle_alpha   90.00
_cell.angle_beta   90.00
_cell.angle_gamma   90.00
#
_symmetry.space_group_name_H-M   'P 1'
#
loop_
_entity.id
_entity.type
_entity.pdbx_description
1 polymer ?
#
loop_
_entity_poly.entity_id
_entity_poly.type
_entity_poly.pdbx_seq_one_letter_code
_entity_poly.pdbx_strand_id
1 'polypeptide(L)'
;MSYRKLPLLVLVVAVLVTGTASETDATVASKRDRMLSLLNQTRRSHGLPAFRLNLALSKEAQSHSRVMANRNRLFHTTNLWSCVRAYSPSTWGENVGYAGSLRRIRTLWMQSSGHRANILNGRFRRIGIGVVRARGVFWVTTILYGG
;
A
#
# COMPACT_ATOMS: atom_id res chain seq x y z
N MET A 1 44.65 49.43 -36.31
CA MET A 1 43.74 48.28 -36.50
C MET A 1 43.35 47.75 -35.13
N SER A 2 42.10 48.00 -34.71
CA SER A 2 41.63 47.65 -33.38
C SER A 2 40.76 46.37 -33.47
N TYR A 3 41.24 45.26 -32.90
CA TYR A 3 40.46 44.01 -32.88
C TYR A 3 39.47 44.05 -31.71
N ARG A 4 38.19 44.19 -32.01
CA ARG A 4 37.07 44.04 -31.06
C ARG A 4 36.95 42.55 -30.70
N LYS A 5 37.25 42.18 -29.43
CA LYS A 5 36.97 40.84 -28.89
C LYS A 5 35.43 40.70 -28.68
N LEU A 6 34.80 39.76 -29.38
CA LEU A 6 33.44 39.34 -29.11
C LEU A 6 33.39 38.51 -27.80
N PRO A 7 32.43 38.71 -26.92
CA PRO A 7 32.26 37.86 -25.76
C PRO A 7 31.69 36.51 -26.16
N LEU A 8 32.35 35.45 -25.70
CA LEU A 8 31.90 34.04 -25.81
C LEU A 8 30.65 33.86 -24.95
N LEU A 9 29.48 33.71 -25.56
CA LEU A 9 28.21 33.39 -24.87
C LEU A 9 28.26 31.92 -24.44
N VAL A 10 28.53 31.66 -23.16
CA VAL A 10 28.44 30.31 -22.59
C VAL A 10 26.93 30.00 -22.38
N LEU A 11 26.40 29.14 -23.25
CA LEU A 11 25.05 28.60 -23.10
C LEU A 11 25.07 27.54 -22.00
N VAL A 12 24.59 27.88 -20.80
CA VAL A 12 24.38 26.91 -19.72
C VAL A 12 23.08 26.17 -20.02
N VAL A 13 23.21 24.95 -20.55
CA VAL A 13 22.06 24.03 -20.68
C VAL A 13 21.73 23.48 -19.30
N ALA A 14 20.69 23.99 -18.66
CA ALA A 14 20.15 23.40 -17.45
C ALA A 14 19.43 22.10 -17.82
N VAL A 15 20.06 20.97 -17.56
CA VAL A 15 19.39 19.65 -17.63
C VAL A 15 18.44 19.54 -16.46
N LEU A 16 17.15 19.73 -16.71
CA LEU A 16 16.09 19.40 -15.77
C LEU A 16 16.01 17.88 -15.63
N VAL A 17 16.71 17.33 -14.64
CA VAL A 17 16.50 15.96 -14.20
C VAL A 17 15.12 15.91 -13.53
N THR A 18 14.10 15.50 -14.27
CA THR A 18 12.80 15.14 -13.70
C THR A 18 12.95 13.81 -12.97
N GLY A 19 13.55 13.85 -11.78
CA GLY A 19 13.57 12.71 -10.87
C GLY A 19 12.12 12.37 -10.50
N THR A 20 11.70 11.14 -10.82
CA THR A 20 10.48 10.58 -10.22
C THR A 20 10.67 10.59 -8.72
N ALA A 21 10.00 11.51 -8.02
CA ALA A 21 10.08 11.60 -6.57
C ALA A 21 9.68 10.24 -5.97
N SER A 22 10.64 9.58 -5.33
CA SER A 22 10.37 8.38 -4.53
C SER A 22 9.35 8.76 -3.46
N GLU A 23 8.28 7.98 -3.30
CA GLU A 23 7.31 8.23 -2.23
C GLU A 23 8.05 8.28 -0.88
N THR A 24 7.84 9.36 -0.11
CA THR A 24 8.44 9.48 1.20
C THR A 24 7.78 8.51 2.18
N ASP A 25 8.53 8.05 3.20
CA ASP A 25 8.00 7.18 4.25
C ASP A 25 6.78 7.79 4.96
N ALA A 26 6.74 9.11 5.12
CA ALA A 26 5.61 9.84 5.69
C ALA A 26 4.35 9.72 4.81
N THR A 27 4.50 9.78 3.48
CA THR A 27 3.38 9.64 2.54
C THR A 27 2.84 8.20 2.52
N VAL A 28 3.72 7.21 2.59
CA VAL A 28 3.34 5.79 2.70
C VAL A 28 2.61 5.53 4.01
N ALA A 29 3.12 6.05 5.13
CA ALA A 29 2.47 5.94 6.45
C ALA A 29 1.06 6.53 6.44
N SER A 30 0.88 7.75 5.90
CA SER A 30 -0.42 8.42 5.80
C SER A 30 -1.46 7.60 5.01
N LYS A 31 -1.08 7.00 3.88
CA LYS A 31 -1.98 6.15 3.07
C LYS A 31 -2.35 4.86 3.79
N ARG A 32 -1.38 4.22 4.44
CA ARG A 32 -1.58 3.04 5.27
C ARG A 32 -2.57 3.32 6.41
N ASP A 33 -2.37 4.40 7.14
CA ASP A 33 -3.19 4.79 8.29
C ASP A 33 -4.61 5.14 7.84
N ARG A 34 -4.77 5.76 6.68
CA ARG A 34 -6.07 5.99 6.06
C ARG A 34 -6.80 4.68 5.75
N MET A 35 -6.11 3.69 5.19
CA MET A 35 -6.72 2.39 4.90
C MET A 35 -7.09 1.65 6.19
N LEU A 36 -6.22 1.66 7.21
CA LEU A 36 -6.50 1.12 8.54
C LEU A 36 -7.77 1.74 9.15
N SER A 37 -7.88 3.07 9.08
CA SER A 37 -9.05 3.82 9.58
C SER A 37 -10.34 3.36 8.91
N LEU A 38 -10.35 3.21 7.57
CA LEU A 38 -11.51 2.74 6.81
C LEU A 38 -11.94 1.32 7.20
N LEU A 39 -10.99 0.40 7.37
CA LEU A 39 -11.26 -0.97 7.78
C LEU A 39 -11.77 -1.03 9.22
N ASN A 40 -11.16 -0.26 10.12
CA ASN A 40 -11.57 -0.22 11.52
C ASN A 40 -12.93 0.47 11.72
N GLN A 41 -13.28 1.45 10.89
CA GLN A 41 -14.64 2.00 10.87
C GLN A 41 -15.65 0.91 10.49
N THR A 42 -15.35 0.12 9.45
CA THR A 42 -16.20 -1.00 9.03
C THR A 42 -16.34 -2.04 10.15
N ARG A 43 -15.25 -2.43 10.79
CA ARG A 43 -15.29 -3.41 11.89
C ARG A 43 -16.15 -2.91 13.07
N ARG A 44 -15.92 -1.66 13.50
CA ARG A 44 -16.71 -1.07 14.60
C ARG A 44 -18.20 -1.01 14.27
N SER A 45 -18.58 -0.68 13.04
CA SER A 45 -20.00 -0.68 12.63
C SER A 45 -20.65 -2.07 12.62
N HIS A 46 -19.83 -3.14 12.69
CA HIS A 46 -20.27 -4.53 12.82
C HIS A 46 -20.00 -5.11 14.23
N GLY A 47 -19.76 -4.25 15.23
CA GLY A 47 -19.54 -4.69 16.61
C GLY A 47 -18.23 -5.42 16.87
N LEU A 48 -17.27 -5.33 15.94
CA LEU A 48 -15.98 -6.04 16.03
C LEU A 48 -14.88 -5.14 16.58
N PRO A 49 -13.92 -5.67 17.35
CA PRO A 49 -12.74 -4.93 17.76
C PRO A 49 -11.92 -4.47 16.58
N ALA A 50 -11.33 -3.28 16.68
CA ALA A 50 -10.44 -2.72 15.68
C ALA A 50 -9.19 -3.60 15.49
N PHE A 51 -8.71 -3.67 14.25
CA PHE A 51 -7.39 -4.22 13.97
C PHE A 51 -6.29 -3.37 14.59
N ARG A 52 -5.27 -4.03 15.12
CA ARG A 52 -4.03 -3.41 15.55
C ARG A 52 -2.97 -3.55 14.46
N LEU A 53 -2.38 -2.43 14.06
CA LEU A 53 -1.36 -2.42 13.01
C LEU A 53 -0.11 -3.15 13.46
N ASN A 54 0.45 -3.97 12.55
CA ASN A 54 1.78 -4.54 12.67
C ASN A 54 2.68 -3.90 11.60
N LEU A 55 3.65 -3.10 12.02
CA LEU A 55 4.53 -2.35 11.11
C LEU A 55 5.50 -3.27 10.34
N ALA A 56 6.00 -4.32 10.99
CA ALA A 56 6.89 -5.27 10.32
C ALA A 56 6.12 -6.01 9.19
N LEU A 57 4.92 -6.50 9.49
CA LEU A 57 4.06 -7.14 8.49
C LEU A 57 3.60 -6.16 7.40
N SER A 58 3.51 -4.86 7.72
CA SER A 58 3.18 -3.83 6.73
C SER A 58 4.29 -3.63 5.69
N LYS A 59 5.56 -3.91 6.02
CA LYS A 59 6.67 -3.88 5.05
C LYS A 59 6.50 -4.97 4.00
N GLU A 60 6.10 -6.18 4.41
CA GLU A 60 5.80 -7.29 3.50
C GLU A 60 4.62 -6.94 2.58
N ALA A 61 3.52 -6.46 3.16
CA ALA A 61 2.35 -6.01 2.41
C ALA A 61 2.69 -4.87 1.42
N GLN A 62 3.55 -3.92 1.83
CA GLN A 62 4.01 -2.81 0.99
C GLN A 62 4.84 -3.31 -0.19
N SER A 63 5.73 -4.27 0.05
CA SER A 63 6.53 -4.91 -1.00
C SER A 63 5.63 -5.60 -2.02
N HIS A 64 4.65 -6.38 -1.57
CA HIS A 64 3.70 -7.06 -2.45
C HIS A 64 2.86 -6.08 -3.28
N SER A 65 2.34 -5.01 -2.64
CA SER A 65 1.61 -3.95 -3.36
C SER A 65 2.46 -3.29 -4.45
N ARG A 66 3.75 -3.08 -4.19
CA ARG A 66 4.69 -2.53 -5.18
C ARG A 66 4.90 -3.49 -6.35
N VAL A 67 5.05 -4.79 -6.09
CA VAL A 67 5.20 -5.81 -7.14
C VAL A 67 3.95 -5.87 -8.01
N MET A 68 2.74 -5.85 -7.42
CA MET A 68 1.48 -5.80 -8.17
C MET A 68 1.38 -4.54 -9.04
N ALA A 69 1.72 -3.37 -8.48
CA ALA A 69 1.71 -2.10 -9.20
C ALA A 69 2.69 -2.08 -10.38
N ASN A 70 3.91 -2.59 -10.18
CA ASN A 70 4.94 -2.66 -11.23
C ASN A 70 4.53 -3.60 -12.37
N ARG A 71 3.97 -4.76 -12.03
CA ARG A 71 3.48 -5.75 -13.01
C ARG A 71 2.12 -5.39 -13.59
N ASN A 72 1.47 -4.34 -13.11
CA ASN A 72 0.10 -3.98 -13.47
C ASN A 72 -0.87 -5.18 -13.41
N ARG A 73 -0.74 -6.01 -12.40
CA ARG A 73 -1.51 -7.25 -12.24
C ARG A 73 -1.83 -7.53 -10.78
N LEU A 74 -3.10 -7.88 -10.51
CA LEU A 74 -3.57 -8.29 -9.19
C LEU A 74 -3.32 -9.79 -9.00
N PHE A 75 -2.68 -10.16 -7.87
CA PHE A 75 -2.46 -11.55 -7.46
C PHE A 75 -2.18 -11.63 -5.97
N HIS A 76 -2.44 -12.78 -5.37
CA HIS A 76 -2.16 -13.04 -3.97
C HIS A 76 -0.68 -13.37 -3.72
N THR A 77 -0.23 -13.14 -2.49
CA THR A 77 1.10 -13.56 -2.03
C THR A 77 1.25 -15.08 -2.14
N THR A 78 2.27 -15.54 -2.85
CA THR A 78 2.45 -16.98 -3.14
C THR A 78 2.68 -17.81 -1.87
N ASN A 79 3.41 -17.26 -0.89
CA ASN A 79 3.68 -17.92 0.39
C ASN A 79 3.30 -17.00 1.56
N LEU A 80 2.00 -16.86 1.78
CA LEU A 80 1.48 -16.01 2.86
C LEU A 80 1.92 -16.49 4.25
N TRP A 81 2.09 -17.81 4.43
CA TRP A 81 2.58 -18.38 5.68
C TRP A 81 3.94 -17.82 6.09
N SER A 82 4.87 -17.65 5.14
CA SER A 82 6.18 -17.09 5.43
C SER A 82 6.14 -15.69 6.05
N CYS A 83 5.11 -14.90 5.71
CA CYS A 83 4.93 -13.54 6.23
C CYS A 83 4.43 -13.53 7.69
N VAL A 84 3.68 -14.55 8.10
CA VAL A 84 2.99 -14.56 9.40
C VAL A 84 3.54 -15.56 10.40
N ARG A 85 4.29 -16.58 9.98
CA ARG A 85 4.76 -17.68 10.86
C ARG A 85 5.51 -17.23 12.11
N ALA A 86 6.25 -16.10 12.02
CA ALA A 86 7.00 -15.54 13.16
C ALA A 86 6.08 -15.05 14.30
N TYR A 87 4.78 -14.89 14.05
CA TYR A 87 3.77 -14.48 15.03
C TYR A 87 2.96 -15.63 15.59
N SER A 88 3.30 -16.89 15.20
CA SER A 88 2.61 -18.12 15.62
C SER A 88 1.08 -18.02 15.55
N PRO A 89 0.51 -17.62 14.40
CA PRO A 89 -0.93 -17.38 14.30
C PRO A 89 -1.71 -18.69 14.24
N SER A 90 -2.91 -18.70 14.84
CA SER A 90 -3.88 -19.79 14.65
C SER A 90 -4.73 -19.61 13.39
N THR A 91 -4.75 -18.41 12.82
CA THR A 91 -5.50 -18.09 11.61
C THR A 91 -4.87 -16.90 10.89
N TRP A 92 -4.89 -16.92 9.57
CA TRP A 92 -4.36 -15.82 8.74
C TRP A 92 -5.11 -15.71 7.42
N GLY A 93 -4.97 -14.55 6.77
CA GLY A 93 -5.62 -14.25 5.49
C GLY A 93 -5.03 -13.03 4.82
N GLU A 94 -5.41 -12.82 3.58
CA GLU A 94 -4.96 -11.69 2.77
C GLU A 94 -6.13 -11.11 1.97
N ASN A 95 -6.17 -9.79 1.86
CA ASN A 95 -6.96 -9.10 0.86
C ASN A 95 -6.02 -8.30 -0.04
N VAL A 96 -6.22 -8.40 -1.34
CA VAL A 96 -5.55 -7.58 -2.35
C VAL A 96 -6.59 -6.84 -3.19
N GLY A 97 -6.24 -5.65 -3.68
CA GLY A 97 -7.17 -4.88 -4.50
C GLY A 97 -6.52 -3.64 -5.11
N TYR A 98 -7.16 -3.12 -6.16
CA TYR A 98 -6.80 -1.82 -6.72
C TYR A 98 -8.05 -1.04 -7.12
N ALA A 99 -8.00 0.28 -6.98
CA ALA A 99 -9.04 1.21 -7.43
C ALA A 99 -8.55 2.66 -7.39
N GLY A 100 -9.33 3.57 -7.94
CA GLY A 100 -9.03 5.00 -7.94
C GLY A 100 -9.02 5.66 -6.55
N SER A 101 -9.57 5.00 -5.51
CA SER A 101 -9.51 5.47 -4.14
C SER A 101 -9.51 4.33 -3.12
N LEU A 102 -8.96 4.58 -1.92
CA LEU A 102 -8.98 3.62 -0.82
C LEU A 102 -10.42 3.32 -0.33
N ARG A 103 -11.32 4.31 -0.37
CA ARG A 103 -12.76 4.08 -0.10
C ARG A 103 -13.36 3.08 -1.07
N ARG A 104 -13.05 3.22 -2.36
CA ARG A 104 -13.56 2.30 -3.38
C ARG A 104 -13.04 0.88 -3.18
N ILE A 105 -11.76 0.72 -2.83
CA ILE A 105 -11.20 -0.60 -2.48
C ILE A 105 -11.96 -1.22 -1.31
N ARG A 106 -12.16 -0.49 -0.21
CA ARG A 106 -12.94 -0.97 0.94
C ARG A 106 -14.36 -1.38 0.52
N THR A 107 -15.03 -0.59 -0.33
CA THR A 107 -16.38 -0.90 -0.81
C THR A 107 -16.39 -2.19 -1.62
N LEU A 108 -15.46 -2.35 -2.57
CA LEU A 108 -15.34 -3.56 -3.39
C LEU A 108 -15.05 -4.80 -2.53
N TRP A 109 -14.18 -4.67 -1.52
CA TRP A 109 -13.91 -5.77 -0.60
C TRP A 109 -15.14 -6.16 0.22
N MET A 110 -15.95 -5.21 0.64
CA MET A 110 -17.20 -5.51 1.36
C MET A 110 -18.30 -6.11 0.48
N GLN A 111 -18.21 -5.94 -0.84
CA GLN A 111 -19.10 -6.56 -1.82
C GLN A 111 -18.64 -7.98 -2.23
N SER A 112 -17.40 -8.35 -1.96
CA SER A 112 -16.82 -9.66 -2.24
C SER A 112 -16.90 -10.55 -1.00
N SER A 113 -17.51 -11.73 -1.09
CA SER A 113 -17.71 -12.63 0.05
C SER A 113 -16.41 -13.01 0.75
N GLY A 114 -15.36 -13.35 0.01
CA GLY A 114 -14.05 -13.72 0.56
C GLY A 114 -13.33 -12.57 1.25
N HIS A 115 -13.27 -11.41 0.60
CA HIS A 115 -12.64 -10.21 1.20
C HIS A 115 -13.43 -9.71 2.41
N ARG A 116 -14.76 -9.71 2.33
CA ARG A 116 -15.66 -9.36 3.43
C ARG A 116 -15.46 -10.30 4.61
N ALA A 117 -15.37 -11.61 4.37
CA ALA A 117 -15.14 -12.60 5.41
C ALA A 117 -13.84 -12.29 6.18
N ASN A 118 -12.75 -11.94 5.50
CA ASN A 118 -11.51 -11.53 6.15
C ASN A 118 -11.67 -10.26 6.98
N ILE A 119 -12.34 -9.22 6.47
CA ILE A 119 -12.53 -7.95 7.19
C ILE A 119 -13.38 -8.16 8.44
N LEU A 120 -14.40 -9.01 8.38
CA LEU A 120 -15.35 -9.27 9.47
C LEU A 120 -15.00 -10.50 10.31
N ASN A 121 -13.86 -11.14 10.07
CA ASN A 121 -13.42 -12.25 10.91
C ASN A 121 -13.05 -11.75 12.33
N GLY A 122 -13.83 -12.18 13.32
CA GLY A 122 -13.62 -11.82 14.71
C GLY A 122 -12.34 -12.41 15.31
N ARG A 123 -11.73 -13.43 14.69
CA ARG A 123 -10.45 -14.01 15.13
C ARG A 123 -9.25 -13.18 14.70
N PHE A 124 -9.35 -12.41 13.63
CA PHE A 124 -8.27 -11.51 13.22
C PHE A 124 -8.16 -10.31 14.14
N ARG A 125 -6.98 -10.06 14.69
CA ARG A 125 -6.68 -8.96 15.61
C ARG A 125 -5.57 -8.05 15.08
N ARG A 126 -4.68 -8.56 14.26
CA ARG A 126 -3.50 -7.89 13.74
C ARG A 126 -3.57 -7.75 12.23
N ILE A 127 -3.03 -6.68 11.71
CA ILE A 127 -3.02 -6.38 10.29
C ILE A 127 -1.71 -5.73 9.86
N GLY A 128 -1.13 -6.21 8.76
CA GLY A 128 -0.13 -5.48 7.97
C GLY A 128 -0.81 -4.85 6.76
N ILE A 129 -0.48 -3.63 6.42
CA ILE A 129 -1.08 -2.90 5.30
C ILE A 129 0.00 -2.30 4.42
N GLY A 130 -0.05 -2.61 3.13
CA GLY A 130 0.73 -1.97 2.08
C GLY A 130 -0.17 -1.17 1.14
N VAL A 131 0.26 0.04 0.78
CA VAL A 131 -0.47 0.91 -0.15
C VAL A 131 0.52 1.59 -1.10
N VAL A 132 0.37 1.35 -2.39
CA VAL A 132 1.14 2.01 -3.45
C VAL A 132 0.18 2.74 -4.38
N ARG A 133 0.52 3.97 -4.77
CA ARG A 133 -0.19 4.70 -5.82
C ARG A 133 0.63 4.65 -7.10
N ALA A 134 0.07 4.09 -8.15
CA ALA A 134 0.70 4.03 -9.45
C ALA A 134 -0.37 4.11 -10.56
N ARG A 135 -0.06 4.75 -11.67
CA ARG A 135 -0.96 4.89 -12.83
C ARG A 135 -2.38 5.37 -12.46
N GLY A 136 -2.47 6.36 -11.56
CA GLY A 136 -3.75 6.94 -11.13
C GLY A 136 -4.58 6.09 -10.15
N VAL A 137 -4.16 4.87 -9.81
CA VAL A 137 -4.86 3.97 -8.89
C VAL A 137 -4.03 3.63 -7.66
N PHE A 138 -4.70 3.20 -6.60
CA PHE A 138 -4.09 2.61 -5.40
C PHE A 138 -4.06 1.10 -5.55
N TRP A 139 -2.91 0.49 -5.22
CA TRP A 139 -2.70 -0.95 -5.08
C TRP A 139 -2.56 -1.25 -3.60
N VAL A 140 -3.37 -2.12 -3.09
CA VAL A 140 -3.43 -2.39 -1.65
C VAL A 140 -3.32 -3.88 -1.37
N THR A 141 -2.49 -4.21 -0.40
CA THR A 141 -2.41 -5.54 0.24
C THR A 141 -2.69 -5.37 1.72
N THR A 142 -3.54 -6.24 2.27
CA THR A 142 -3.65 -6.40 3.72
C THR A 142 -3.37 -7.85 4.08
N ILE A 143 -2.47 -8.07 5.03
CA ILE A 143 -2.17 -9.38 5.61
C ILE A 143 -2.71 -9.37 7.04
N LEU A 144 -3.55 -10.36 7.35
CA LEU A 144 -4.31 -10.44 8.60
C LEU A 144 -3.91 -11.69 9.36
N TYR A 145 -3.89 -11.60 10.69
CA TYR A 145 -3.71 -12.78 11.53
C TYR A 145 -4.33 -12.62 12.92
N GLY A 146 -4.54 -13.79 13.57
CA GLY A 146 -5.04 -13.91 14.92
C GLY A 146 -4.62 -15.21 15.58
N GLY A 147 -4.66 -15.21 16.88
CA GLY A 147 -4.23 -16.31 17.77
C GLY A 147 -3.91 -15.76 19.11
#